data_d9b0e72760f39032d6276f3412b7c1c3
#
_entry.id   d9b0e72760f39032d6276f3412b7c1c3
#
_cell.length_a   1.000
_cell.length_b   1.000
_cell.length_c   1.000
_cell.angle_alpha   90.00
_cell.angle_beta   90.00
_cell.angle_gamma   90.00
#
_symmetry.space_group_name_H-M   'P 1'
#
loop_
_entity.id
_entity.type
_entity.pdbx_description
1 polymer ?
#
loop_
_entity_poly.entity_id
_entity_poly.type
_entity_poly.pdbx_seq_one_letter_code
_entity_poly.pdbx_strand_id
1 'polypeptide(L)'
;MMTREELRANVDGIAFMTVTPFHENGEVDYDGYRENVRFLVSKIKENPCKCTITPCGSNGEFPHLTDDEQKEIIRICVEEVDGAVPVVAGTGRASTKRTIEISRYAQSVGADGVQVILPYYFVPTVDGMLEHYKLLADELDIGMVIYNNPAFSGSWIKPAQMKKLIELTGDKIVAVK
;
A
#
# COMPACT_ATOMS: atom_id res chain seq x y z
N MET A 1 -5.01 -14.31 1.23
CA MET A 1 -3.75 -13.62 0.86
C MET A 1 -3.10 -14.38 -0.27
N MET A 2 -2.77 -13.70 -1.35
CA MET A 2 -2.12 -14.27 -2.54
C MET A 2 -0.63 -14.52 -2.30
N THR A 3 -0.04 -15.46 -3.05
CA THR A 3 1.41 -15.56 -3.16
C THR A 3 1.97 -14.34 -3.90
N ARG A 4 3.27 -14.06 -3.75
CA ARG A 4 3.92 -12.95 -4.46
C ARG A 4 3.88 -13.11 -5.99
N GLU A 5 3.92 -14.33 -6.50
CA GLU A 5 3.81 -14.63 -7.92
C GLU A 5 2.39 -14.34 -8.45
N GLU A 6 1.37 -14.79 -7.72
CA GLU A 6 -0.03 -14.48 -8.04
C GLU A 6 -0.29 -12.97 -7.98
N LEU A 7 0.21 -12.27 -6.95
CA LEU A 7 0.07 -10.82 -6.86
C LEU A 7 0.75 -10.13 -8.05
N ARG A 8 1.99 -10.51 -8.39
CA ARG A 8 2.71 -9.95 -9.56
C ARG A 8 1.92 -10.13 -10.85
N ALA A 9 1.23 -11.25 -11.03
CA ALA A 9 0.38 -11.50 -12.19
C ALA A 9 -0.91 -10.68 -12.20
N ASN A 10 -1.30 -10.09 -11.06
CA ASN A 10 -2.58 -9.40 -10.89
C ASN A 10 -2.47 -7.88 -10.68
N VAL A 11 -1.28 -7.34 -10.44
CA VAL A 11 -1.10 -5.88 -10.19
C VAL A 11 -1.05 -5.02 -11.46
N ASP A 12 -1.13 -5.60 -12.67
CA ASP A 12 -1.30 -4.83 -13.90
C ASP A 12 -2.78 -4.52 -14.12
N GLY A 13 -3.11 -3.33 -14.54
CA GLY A 13 -4.48 -2.88 -14.72
C GLY A 13 -4.81 -1.64 -13.89
N ILE A 14 -6.04 -1.54 -13.41
CA ILE A 14 -6.52 -0.37 -12.67
C ILE A 14 -6.19 -0.54 -11.19
N ALA A 15 -5.49 0.43 -10.60
CA ALA A 15 -5.33 0.52 -9.15
C ALA A 15 -6.37 1.51 -8.58
N PHE A 16 -7.43 1.00 -7.98
CA PHE A 16 -8.44 1.82 -7.31
C PHE A 16 -7.94 2.30 -5.96
N MET A 17 -7.56 3.58 -5.89
CA MET A 17 -7.22 4.23 -4.62
C MET A 17 -8.49 4.62 -3.90
N THR A 18 -8.76 4.05 -2.72
CA THR A 18 -9.91 4.45 -1.92
C THR A 18 -9.68 5.82 -1.27
N VAL A 19 -10.75 6.59 -1.12
CA VAL A 19 -10.76 7.84 -0.35
C VAL A 19 -11.15 7.54 1.09
N THR A 20 -10.70 8.38 2.03
CA THR A 20 -11.10 8.30 3.44
C THR A 20 -12.15 9.37 3.71
N PRO A 21 -13.40 9.01 3.98
CA PRO A 21 -14.41 9.98 4.40
C PRO A 21 -14.19 10.38 5.87
N PHE A 22 -14.55 11.64 6.18
CA PHE A 22 -14.46 12.20 7.53
C PHE A 22 -15.78 12.82 7.91
N HIS A 23 -16.10 12.76 9.20
CA HIS A 23 -17.18 13.53 9.81
C HIS A 23 -16.80 15.02 9.91
N GLU A 24 -17.79 15.88 10.14
CA GLU A 24 -17.57 17.34 10.29
C GLU A 24 -16.61 17.69 11.45
N ASN A 25 -16.50 16.83 12.45
CA ASN A 25 -15.58 16.98 13.57
C ASN A 25 -14.13 16.54 13.26
N GLY A 26 -13.90 16.04 12.04
CA GLY A 26 -12.58 15.56 11.58
C GLY A 26 -12.25 14.11 11.92
N GLU A 27 -13.13 13.37 12.58
CA GLU A 27 -12.97 11.94 12.82
C GLU A 27 -13.25 11.14 11.55
N VAL A 28 -12.58 9.99 11.38
CA VAL A 28 -12.80 9.10 10.24
C VAL A 28 -14.20 8.50 10.30
N ASP A 29 -14.95 8.61 9.20
CA ASP A 29 -16.23 7.94 9.01
C ASP A 29 -16.00 6.51 8.50
N TYR A 30 -15.83 5.57 9.42
CA TYR A 30 -15.59 4.16 9.08
C TYR A 30 -16.80 3.50 8.42
N ASP A 31 -18.03 3.90 8.74
CA ASP A 31 -19.23 3.36 8.12
C ASP A 31 -19.34 3.82 6.67
N GLY A 32 -19.14 5.12 6.41
CA GLY A 32 -19.06 5.66 5.06
C GLY A 32 -17.90 5.06 4.26
N TYR A 33 -16.75 4.78 4.90
CA TYR A 33 -15.65 4.08 4.24
C TYR A 33 -16.04 2.66 3.82
N ARG A 34 -16.73 1.91 4.69
CA ARG A 34 -17.24 0.57 4.44
C ARG A 34 -18.20 0.55 3.24
N GLU A 35 -19.13 1.50 3.21
CA GLU A 35 -20.08 1.65 2.10
C GLU A 35 -19.36 1.95 0.78
N ASN A 36 -18.35 2.83 0.79
CA ASN A 36 -17.53 3.13 -0.40
C ASN A 36 -16.82 1.89 -0.96
N VAL A 37 -16.23 1.06 -0.09
CA VAL A 37 -15.57 -0.18 -0.52
C VAL A 37 -16.59 -1.17 -1.09
N ARG A 38 -17.73 -1.37 -0.42
CA ARG A 38 -18.83 -2.21 -0.92
C ARG A 38 -19.34 -1.77 -2.29
N PHE A 39 -19.54 -0.46 -2.46
CA PHE A 39 -19.94 0.10 -3.74
C PHE A 39 -18.91 -0.21 -4.83
N LEU A 40 -17.62 0.02 -4.56
CA LEU A 40 -16.54 -0.25 -5.50
C LEU A 40 -16.50 -1.74 -5.90
N VAL A 41 -16.56 -2.64 -4.92
CA VAL A 41 -16.59 -4.09 -5.14
C VAL A 41 -17.81 -4.50 -5.99
N SER A 42 -18.99 -3.91 -5.73
CA SER A 42 -20.19 -4.20 -6.53
C SER A 42 -19.98 -3.80 -7.99
N LYS A 43 -19.38 -2.62 -8.24
CA LYS A 43 -19.11 -2.14 -9.61
C LYS A 43 -18.05 -2.96 -10.33
N ILE A 44 -17.05 -3.45 -9.64
CA ILE A 44 -16.07 -4.39 -10.21
C ILE A 44 -16.75 -5.72 -10.57
N LYS A 45 -17.65 -6.23 -9.74
CA LYS A 45 -18.41 -7.46 -10.04
C LYS A 45 -19.36 -7.30 -11.24
N GLU A 46 -20.01 -6.13 -11.37
CA GLU A 46 -20.87 -5.80 -12.51
C GLU A 46 -20.06 -5.62 -13.81
N ASN A 47 -18.84 -5.09 -13.72
CA ASN A 47 -17.96 -4.80 -14.84
C ASN A 47 -16.56 -5.38 -14.58
N PRO A 48 -16.36 -6.68 -14.71
CA PRO A 48 -15.10 -7.32 -14.39
C PRO A 48 -13.91 -6.71 -15.15
N CYS A 49 -12.90 -6.31 -14.42
CA CYS A 49 -11.67 -5.79 -14.98
C CYS A 49 -10.47 -6.25 -14.11
N LYS A 50 -9.29 -6.25 -14.71
CA LYS A 50 -8.06 -6.50 -13.95
C LYS A 50 -7.73 -5.27 -13.12
N CYS A 51 -7.75 -5.42 -11.80
CA CYS A 51 -7.59 -4.29 -10.89
C CYS A 51 -7.11 -4.73 -9.50
N THR A 52 -6.67 -3.75 -8.73
CA THR A 52 -6.41 -3.86 -7.30
C THR A 52 -7.17 -2.78 -6.54
N ILE A 53 -7.47 -3.00 -5.27
CA ILE A 53 -7.96 -1.96 -4.37
C ILE A 53 -6.84 -1.57 -3.41
N THR A 54 -6.58 -0.26 -3.30
CA THR A 54 -5.50 0.26 -2.46
C THR A 54 -6.06 1.23 -1.42
N PRO A 55 -6.31 0.74 -0.18
CA PRO A 55 -6.59 1.61 0.95
C PRO A 55 -5.36 2.42 1.35
N CYS A 56 -5.55 3.57 1.96
CA CYS A 56 -4.49 4.42 2.48
C CYS A 56 -3.42 4.80 1.44
N GLY A 57 -3.83 5.00 0.19
CA GLY A 57 -3.02 5.68 -0.81
C GLY A 57 -3.01 7.20 -0.60
N SER A 58 -2.38 7.96 -1.50
CA SER A 58 -2.36 9.44 -1.41
C SER A 58 -3.76 10.04 -1.44
N ASN A 59 -4.67 9.48 -2.24
CA ASN A 59 -6.08 9.91 -2.29
C ASN A 59 -6.84 9.60 -0.99
N GLY A 60 -6.38 8.62 -0.22
CA GLY A 60 -6.92 8.29 1.10
C GLY A 60 -6.27 9.08 2.23
N GLU A 61 -5.49 10.09 1.92
CA GLU A 61 -4.93 11.06 2.88
C GLU A 61 -4.10 10.42 4.00
N PHE A 62 -3.45 9.27 3.72
CA PHE A 62 -2.74 8.47 4.72
C PHE A 62 -1.75 9.26 5.61
N PRO A 63 -1.08 10.35 5.17
CA PRO A 63 -0.18 11.09 6.04
C PRO A 63 -0.88 11.80 7.21
N HIS A 64 -2.18 12.06 7.07
CA HIS A 64 -3.00 12.76 8.07
C HIS A 64 -3.66 11.80 9.07
N LEU A 65 -3.66 10.49 8.77
CA LEU A 65 -4.21 9.47 9.64
C LEU A 65 -3.24 9.11 10.77
N THR A 66 -3.77 8.84 11.94
CA THR A 66 -3.03 8.13 13.00
C THR A 66 -2.74 6.70 12.56
N ASP A 67 -1.83 6.01 13.24
CA ASP A 67 -1.53 4.60 12.91
C ASP A 67 -2.75 3.69 13.15
N ASP A 68 -3.56 3.98 14.16
CA ASP A 68 -4.74 3.19 14.49
C ASP A 68 -5.86 3.39 13.47
N GLU A 69 -6.08 4.63 13.01
CA GLU A 69 -7.02 4.91 11.91
C GLU A 69 -6.58 4.23 10.62
N GLN A 70 -5.30 4.29 10.28
CA GLN A 70 -4.77 3.61 9.10
C GLN A 70 -4.95 2.10 9.18
N LYS A 71 -4.68 1.49 10.33
CA LYS A 71 -4.90 0.06 10.56
C LYS A 71 -6.36 -0.31 10.39
N GLU A 72 -7.27 0.47 10.98
CA GLU A 72 -8.70 0.20 10.91
C GLU A 72 -9.23 0.30 9.46
N ILE A 73 -8.81 1.32 8.69
CA ILE A 73 -9.15 1.46 7.27
C ILE A 73 -8.64 0.24 6.46
N ILE A 74 -7.42 -0.21 6.71
CA ILE A 74 -6.86 -1.39 6.03
C ILE A 74 -7.69 -2.63 6.36
N ARG A 75 -8.03 -2.84 7.64
CA ARG A 75 -8.84 -3.97 8.11
C ARG A 75 -10.22 -3.99 7.44
N ILE A 76 -10.92 -2.86 7.46
CA ILE A 76 -12.23 -2.72 6.82
C ILE A 76 -12.15 -3.02 5.33
N CYS A 77 -11.13 -2.49 4.64
CA CYS A 77 -10.96 -2.72 3.22
C CYS A 77 -10.79 -4.22 2.91
N VAL A 78 -9.92 -4.91 3.65
CA VAL A 78 -9.69 -6.36 3.46
C VAL A 78 -10.97 -7.15 3.71
N GLU A 79 -11.70 -6.83 4.78
CA GLU A 79 -12.98 -7.48 5.11
C GLU A 79 -14.02 -7.29 4.01
N GLU A 80 -14.22 -6.07 3.53
CA GLU A 80 -15.28 -5.77 2.56
C GLU A 80 -14.94 -6.22 1.12
N VAL A 81 -13.65 -6.28 0.79
CA VAL A 81 -13.21 -6.84 -0.49
C VAL A 81 -13.38 -8.35 -0.53
N ASP A 82 -13.21 -9.04 0.60
CA ASP A 82 -13.45 -10.48 0.79
C ASP A 82 -12.90 -11.34 -0.37
N GLY A 83 -11.67 -11.06 -0.80
CA GLY A 83 -10.97 -11.78 -1.86
C GLY A 83 -11.50 -11.55 -3.28
N ALA A 84 -12.43 -10.63 -3.50
CA ALA A 84 -12.96 -10.34 -4.83
C ALA A 84 -11.89 -9.85 -5.81
N VAL A 85 -10.93 -9.06 -5.32
CA VAL A 85 -9.74 -8.58 -6.04
C VAL A 85 -8.58 -8.41 -5.05
N PRO A 86 -7.31 -8.31 -5.51
CA PRO A 86 -6.19 -8.09 -4.59
C PRO A 86 -6.29 -6.76 -3.84
N VAL A 87 -6.03 -6.79 -2.54
CA VAL A 87 -5.87 -5.59 -1.70
C VAL A 87 -4.38 -5.29 -1.52
N VAL A 88 -3.95 -4.13 -2.01
CA VAL A 88 -2.57 -3.64 -1.88
C VAL A 88 -2.56 -2.43 -0.96
N ALA A 89 -2.34 -2.64 0.32
CA ALA A 89 -2.47 -1.60 1.33
C ALA A 89 -1.34 -0.56 1.27
N GLY A 90 -1.67 0.73 1.26
CA GLY A 90 -0.72 1.81 1.45
C GLY A 90 -0.23 1.82 2.91
N THR A 91 1.06 1.58 3.12
CA THR A 91 1.64 1.46 4.47
C THR A 91 2.80 2.41 4.73
N GLY A 92 3.15 3.27 3.74
CA GLY A 92 4.25 4.21 3.85
C GLY A 92 4.08 5.18 5.02
N ARG A 93 5.16 5.40 5.77
CA ARG A 93 5.29 6.41 6.83
C ARG A 93 6.64 7.13 6.70
N ALA A 94 6.80 8.25 7.37
CA ALA A 94 8.07 8.99 7.40
C ALA A 94 9.21 8.23 8.10
N SER A 95 8.91 7.13 8.80
CA SER A 95 9.86 6.28 9.53
C SER A 95 9.79 4.84 9.02
N THR A 96 10.95 4.25 8.72
CA THR A 96 11.07 2.82 8.34
C THR A 96 10.42 1.91 9.38
N LYS A 97 10.68 2.16 10.67
CA LYS A 97 10.09 1.37 11.76
C LYS A 97 8.56 1.36 11.71
N ARG A 98 7.94 2.54 11.59
CA ARG A 98 6.47 2.64 11.53
C ARG A 98 5.91 2.04 10.24
N THR A 99 6.62 2.19 9.11
CA THR A 99 6.25 1.53 7.85
C THR A 99 6.23 0.01 8.02
N ILE A 100 7.23 -0.58 8.68
CA ILE A 100 7.28 -2.02 8.99
C ILE A 100 6.09 -2.42 9.90
N GLU A 101 5.81 -1.66 10.96
CA GLU A 101 4.72 -1.94 11.89
C GLU A 101 3.36 -1.97 11.19
N ILE A 102 3.04 -0.96 10.35
CA ILE A 102 1.79 -0.91 9.59
C ILE A 102 1.75 -2.03 8.53
N SER A 103 2.87 -2.30 7.86
CA SER A 103 2.94 -3.36 6.84
C SER A 103 2.75 -4.75 7.45
N ARG A 104 3.32 -5.03 8.62
CA ARG A 104 3.08 -6.27 9.36
C ARG A 104 1.61 -6.42 9.76
N TYR A 105 0.99 -5.32 10.18
CA TYR A 105 -0.43 -5.32 10.48
C TYR A 105 -1.26 -5.62 9.22
N ALA A 106 -0.99 -4.94 8.09
CA ALA A 106 -1.67 -5.21 6.82
C ALA A 106 -1.54 -6.69 6.41
N GLN A 107 -0.34 -7.27 6.53
CA GLN A 107 -0.12 -8.69 6.31
C GLN A 107 -0.95 -9.55 7.26
N SER A 108 -1.02 -9.21 8.54
CA SER A 108 -1.73 -10.01 9.56
C SER A 108 -3.24 -10.03 9.37
N VAL A 109 -3.82 -8.97 8.79
CA VAL A 109 -5.26 -8.90 8.51
C VAL A 109 -5.63 -9.41 7.11
N GLY A 110 -4.66 -9.90 6.33
CA GLY A 110 -4.91 -10.58 5.07
C GLY A 110 -4.84 -9.73 3.82
N ALA A 111 -4.20 -8.55 3.85
CA ALA A 111 -3.86 -7.84 2.63
C ALA A 111 -2.99 -8.71 1.71
N ASP A 112 -3.12 -8.57 0.39
CA ASP A 112 -2.36 -9.35 -0.60
C ASP A 112 -1.00 -8.74 -0.93
N GLY A 113 -0.85 -7.44 -0.69
CA GLY A 113 0.38 -6.69 -0.86
C GLY A 113 0.40 -5.38 -0.09
N VAL A 114 1.56 -4.75 -0.07
CA VAL A 114 1.72 -3.40 0.48
C VAL A 114 2.29 -2.44 -0.57
N GLN A 115 1.77 -1.21 -0.61
CA GLN A 115 2.31 -0.13 -1.41
C GLN A 115 3.11 0.80 -0.51
N VAL A 116 4.41 0.95 -0.80
CA VAL A 116 5.32 1.71 0.05
C VAL A 116 5.96 2.85 -0.74
N ILE A 117 5.71 4.08 -0.28
CA ILE A 117 6.46 5.27 -0.69
C ILE A 117 7.72 5.41 0.16
N LEU A 118 8.79 5.99 -0.39
CA LEU A 118 9.96 6.35 0.41
C LEU A 118 9.60 7.25 1.59
N PRO A 119 10.35 7.19 2.69
CA PRO A 119 10.23 8.17 3.77
C PRO A 119 10.21 9.60 3.20
N TYR A 120 9.23 10.36 3.61
CA TYR A 120 8.99 11.73 3.17
C TYR A 120 9.36 12.71 4.30
N TYR A 121 9.40 14.03 4.00
CA TYR A 121 9.85 15.14 4.82
C TYR A 121 11.37 15.36 4.71
N PHE A 122 12.21 14.36 4.96
CA PHE A 122 13.64 14.42 4.70
C PHE A 122 14.01 13.51 3.53
N VAL A 123 14.78 14.05 2.59
CA VAL A 123 15.27 13.30 1.43
C VAL A 123 16.34 12.31 1.90
N PRO A 124 16.11 10.99 1.79
CA PRO A 124 17.13 10.01 2.18
C PRO A 124 18.28 9.99 1.17
N THR A 125 19.46 9.56 1.63
CA THR A 125 20.57 9.22 0.74
C THR A 125 20.23 7.98 -0.10
N VAL A 126 21.00 7.70 -1.15
CA VAL A 126 20.80 6.48 -1.97
C VAL A 126 20.90 5.23 -1.10
N ASP A 127 21.90 5.15 -0.24
CA ASP A 127 22.07 3.99 0.64
C ASP A 127 20.91 3.89 1.65
N GLY A 128 20.41 5.01 2.17
CA GLY A 128 19.23 5.05 3.03
C GLY A 128 17.95 4.56 2.32
N MET A 129 17.77 4.88 1.03
CA MET A 129 16.68 4.35 0.22
C MET A 129 16.75 2.83 0.06
N LEU A 130 17.94 2.33 -0.25
CA LEU A 130 18.18 0.90 -0.43
C LEU A 130 17.95 0.14 0.87
N GLU A 131 18.49 0.66 1.98
CA GLU A 131 18.34 0.06 3.31
C GLU A 131 16.89 0.06 3.78
N HIS A 132 16.13 1.13 3.51
CA HIS A 132 14.71 1.21 3.84
C HIS A 132 13.91 0.03 3.26
N TYR A 133 14.04 -0.23 1.97
CA TYR A 133 13.31 -1.33 1.32
C TYR A 133 13.90 -2.70 1.65
N LYS A 134 15.20 -2.79 1.89
CA LYS A 134 15.84 -4.03 2.34
C LYS A 134 15.30 -4.45 3.70
N LEU A 135 15.24 -3.53 4.68
CA LEU A 135 14.68 -3.81 6.00
C LEU A 135 13.21 -4.25 5.91
N LEU A 136 12.42 -3.61 5.04
CA LEU A 136 11.04 -4.05 4.80
C LEU A 136 10.99 -5.48 4.22
N ALA A 137 11.84 -5.79 3.25
CA ALA A 137 11.90 -7.12 2.66
C ALA A 137 12.33 -8.22 3.66
N ASP A 138 13.25 -7.89 4.57
CA ASP A 138 13.72 -8.79 5.62
C ASP A 138 12.62 -9.11 6.65
N GLU A 139 11.71 -8.15 6.89
CA GLU A 139 10.71 -8.19 7.96
C GLU A 139 9.31 -8.66 7.51
N LEU A 140 9.06 -8.70 6.20
CA LEU A 140 7.74 -8.97 5.64
C LEU A 140 7.76 -10.18 4.72
N ASP A 141 6.70 -10.97 4.76
CA ASP A 141 6.46 -12.08 3.82
C ASP A 141 5.42 -11.76 2.74
N ILE A 142 5.04 -10.50 2.60
CA ILE A 142 4.07 -9.99 1.64
C ILE A 142 4.77 -9.34 0.45
N GLY A 143 4.13 -9.30 -0.72
CA GLY A 143 4.64 -8.60 -1.90
C GLY A 143 4.59 -7.08 -1.73
N MET A 144 5.62 -6.38 -2.21
CA MET A 144 5.73 -4.92 -2.14
C MET A 144 5.57 -4.29 -3.52
N VAL A 145 4.71 -3.29 -3.61
CA VAL A 145 4.64 -2.32 -4.71
C VAL A 145 5.40 -1.07 -4.29
N ILE A 146 6.49 -0.77 -4.98
CA ILE A 146 7.23 0.46 -4.73
C ILE A 146 6.44 1.64 -5.32
N TYR A 147 6.06 2.59 -4.47
CA TYR A 147 5.46 3.85 -4.93
C TYR A 147 6.55 4.90 -5.14
N ASN A 148 7.07 4.95 -6.38
CA ASN A 148 8.15 5.85 -6.77
C ASN A 148 7.60 7.22 -7.17
N ASN A 149 7.25 8.04 -6.19
CA ASN A 149 6.63 9.35 -6.41
C ASN A 149 7.53 10.48 -5.86
N PRO A 150 8.38 11.08 -6.70
CA PRO A 150 9.27 12.15 -6.27
C PRO A 150 8.55 13.44 -5.87
N ALA A 151 7.34 13.69 -6.36
CA ALA A 151 6.58 14.87 -6.00
C ALA A 151 6.18 14.89 -4.51
N PHE A 152 5.95 13.72 -3.91
CA PHE A 152 5.56 13.61 -2.51
C PHE A 152 6.73 13.21 -1.59
N SER A 153 7.63 12.32 -2.05
CA SER A 153 8.75 11.87 -1.24
C SER A 153 10.00 12.77 -1.34
N GLY A 154 10.03 13.68 -2.32
CA GLY A 154 11.24 14.45 -2.64
C GLY A 154 12.39 13.60 -3.22
N SER A 155 12.16 12.31 -3.44
CA SER A 155 13.19 11.35 -3.86
C SER A 155 12.72 10.54 -5.05
N TRP A 156 13.62 10.28 -5.98
CA TRP A 156 13.36 9.45 -7.16
C TRP A 156 14.31 8.25 -7.19
N ILE A 157 13.72 7.05 -7.18
CA ILE A 157 14.48 5.82 -7.38
C ILE A 157 14.73 5.66 -8.87
N LYS A 158 15.96 5.89 -9.30
CA LYS A 158 16.38 5.77 -10.70
C LYS A 158 16.50 4.30 -11.12
N PRO A 159 16.48 3.98 -12.42
CA PRO A 159 16.55 2.59 -12.90
C PRO A 159 17.71 1.78 -12.33
N ALA A 160 18.90 2.35 -12.22
CA ALA A 160 20.07 1.68 -11.65
C ALA A 160 19.89 1.32 -10.16
N GLN A 161 19.22 2.20 -9.39
CA GLN A 161 18.89 1.96 -7.98
C GLN A 161 17.78 0.92 -7.85
N MET A 162 16.78 0.94 -8.74
CA MET A 162 15.71 -0.06 -8.78
C MET A 162 16.29 -1.46 -9.06
N LYS A 163 17.22 -1.58 -10.02
CA LYS A 163 17.90 -2.85 -10.27
C LYS A 163 18.59 -3.37 -9.02
N LYS A 164 19.34 -2.51 -8.32
CA LYS A 164 20.02 -2.87 -7.07
C LYS A 164 19.04 -3.26 -5.97
N LEU A 165 17.88 -2.58 -5.88
CA LEU A 165 16.81 -2.95 -4.94
C LEU A 165 16.27 -4.35 -5.21
N ILE A 166 15.96 -4.67 -6.47
CA ILE A 166 15.48 -6.01 -6.86
C ILE A 166 16.52 -7.08 -6.51
N GLU A 167 17.81 -6.80 -6.74
CA GLU A 167 18.90 -7.72 -6.37
C GLU A 167 18.97 -7.94 -4.85
N LEU A 168 18.73 -6.89 -4.04
CA LEU A 168 18.77 -6.95 -2.57
C LEU A 168 17.54 -7.60 -1.93
N THR A 169 16.37 -7.47 -2.57
CA THR A 169 15.08 -7.87 -1.99
C THR A 169 14.51 -9.15 -2.60
N GLY A 170 15.15 -9.68 -3.65
CA GLY A 170 14.70 -10.88 -4.34
C GLY A 170 13.32 -10.70 -4.97
N ASP A 171 12.41 -11.64 -4.70
CA ASP A 171 11.04 -11.66 -5.24
C ASP A 171 10.05 -10.77 -4.47
N LYS A 172 10.48 -10.07 -3.42
CA LYS A 172 9.60 -9.26 -2.57
C LYS A 172 9.00 -8.05 -3.31
N ILE A 173 9.74 -7.44 -4.25
CA ILE A 173 9.21 -6.36 -5.08
C ILE A 173 8.43 -6.98 -6.23
N VAL A 174 7.10 -6.76 -6.23
CA VAL A 174 6.19 -7.32 -7.25
C VAL A 174 5.85 -6.33 -8.35
N ALA A 175 5.88 -5.02 -8.06
CA ALA A 175 5.61 -3.96 -9.04
C ALA A 175 6.23 -2.63 -8.62
N VAL A 176 6.22 -1.67 -9.55
CA VAL A 176 6.59 -0.26 -9.34
C VAL A 176 5.46 0.61 -9.90
N LYS A 177 5.04 1.57 -9.12
CA LYS A 177 4.03 2.56 -9.49
C LYS A 177 4.67 3.95 -9.62
#